data_b6ea0f74955685f67de69bc5e4d09b2c
#
_entry.id   b6ea0f74955685f67de69bc5e4d09b2c
#
_cell.length_a   1.000
_cell.length_b   1.000
_cell.length_c   1.000
_cell.angle_alpha   90.00
_cell.angle_beta   90.00
_cell.angle_gamma   90.00
#
_symmetry.space_group_name_H-M   'P 1'
#
loop_
_entity.id
_entity.type
_entity.pdbx_description
1 polymer ?
#
loop_
_entity_poly.entity_id
_entity_poly.type
_entity_poly.pdbx_seq_one_letter_code
_entity_poly.pdbx_strand_id
1 'polypeptide(L)'
;MSHIRTDDVRIEQGDELLAPMQVMRELPATERSEEATFAGRKAVHDILRGADDRLLVVVGPCSIHDAKAALDYARRLKGEHDRLRADLAIVMRVYFEKPRTTIGWKGFINDPHLDETFDINEGIRLARKLLLEIDELGVPCGTEFLDLISPQYIADLIAWGAIGARTTESQSHRQLASGLSCPVGFKNGTDGNIRIAVDAIKAASARHHFISVTKSGHVAVFKTAGNEDCHVILRGGKAPNYDSASVDAACRELAAAGLAQHLMIDFSHANASKQFMRQLDVGADVSRQLAAGERRIAGVMIESHINAGRQDLVPGKPLDYGVSITDPCLGWADTVKLLDMLADAVRQRRVALEE
;
A
#
# COMPACT_ATOMS: atom_id res chain seq x y z
N MET A 1 41.74 -13.01 -32.41
CA MET A 1 40.42 -12.39 -32.73
C MET A 1 39.98 -11.62 -31.50
N SER A 2 39.81 -10.30 -31.59
CA SER A 2 39.30 -9.52 -30.47
C SER A 2 37.82 -9.87 -30.30
N HIS A 3 37.46 -10.47 -29.16
CA HIS A 3 36.06 -10.66 -28.84
C HIS A 3 35.38 -9.27 -28.65
N ILE A 4 34.38 -9.01 -29.47
CA ILE A 4 33.55 -7.82 -29.29
C ILE A 4 32.63 -8.12 -28.08
N ARG A 5 32.72 -7.31 -27.03
CA ARG A 5 31.80 -7.41 -25.87
C ARG A 5 30.40 -6.98 -26.30
N THR A 6 29.42 -7.85 -26.12
CA THR A 6 27.99 -7.62 -26.52
C THR A 6 27.03 -7.64 -25.33
N ASP A 7 27.53 -7.96 -24.12
CA ASP A 7 26.76 -8.04 -22.88
C ASP A 7 27.39 -7.17 -21.79
N ASP A 8 26.61 -6.71 -20.84
CA ASP A 8 27.03 -5.83 -19.73
C ASP A 8 27.76 -4.54 -20.13
N VAL A 9 27.57 -4.07 -21.36
CA VAL A 9 28.30 -2.89 -21.88
C VAL A 9 27.88 -1.56 -21.24
N ARG A 10 26.82 -1.57 -20.45
CA ARG A 10 26.27 -0.41 -19.74
C ARG A 10 26.14 -0.65 -18.23
N ILE A 11 26.58 -1.79 -17.74
CA ILE A 11 26.68 -2.10 -16.32
C ILE A 11 28.09 -1.76 -15.87
N GLU A 12 28.22 -0.77 -15.01
CA GLU A 12 29.52 -0.30 -14.50
C GLU A 12 29.98 -1.19 -13.33
N GLN A 13 29.06 -1.52 -12.42
CA GLN A 13 29.31 -2.35 -11.25
C GLN A 13 28.03 -3.10 -10.86
N GLY A 14 28.17 -4.27 -10.25
CA GLY A 14 27.11 -5.02 -9.60
C GLY A 14 27.56 -5.47 -8.23
N ASP A 15 26.88 -5.00 -7.19
CA ASP A 15 27.10 -5.42 -5.80
C ASP A 15 26.08 -6.48 -5.41
N GLU A 16 26.52 -7.50 -4.67
CA GLU A 16 25.63 -8.56 -4.23
C GLU A 16 24.70 -8.09 -3.11
N LEU A 17 23.40 -8.36 -3.28
CA LEU A 17 22.46 -8.28 -2.19
C LEU A 17 22.57 -9.51 -1.29
N LEU A 18 22.47 -9.31 0.02
CA LEU A 18 22.31 -10.41 0.97
C LEU A 18 21.08 -11.24 0.61
N ALA A 19 21.17 -12.55 0.74
CA ALA A 19 20.02 -13.40 0.52
C ALA A 19 18.87 -13.05 1.50
N PRO A 20 17.59 -13.07 1.07
CA PRO A 20 16.45 -12.79 1.95
C PRO A 20 16.48 -13.56 3.27
N MET A 21 16.83 -14.86 3.22
CA MET A 21 16.93 -15.70 4.42
C MET A 21 17.99 -15.21 5.42
N GLN A 22 19.07 -14.59 4.94
CA GLN A 22 20.10 -14.04 5.81
C GLN A 22 19.56 -12.83 6.57
N VAL A 23 18.90 -11.90 5.88
CA VAL A 23 18.26 -10.72 6.50
C VAL A 23 17.16 -11.15 7.48
N MET A 24 16.35 -12.17 7.12
CA MET A 24 15.33 -12.74 8.00
C MET A 24 15.91 -13.40 9.25
N ARG A 25 17.11 -13.97 9.19
CA ARG A 25 17.81 -14.52 10.37
C ARG A 25 18.40 -13.42 11.24
N GLU A 26 18.91 -12.35 10.66
CA GLU A 26 19.41 -11.18 11.40
C GLU A 26 18.26 -10.43 12.10
N LEU A 27 17.09 -10.36 11.46
CA LEU A 27 15.88 -9.66 11.92
C LEU A 27 14.67 -10.61 11.84
N PRO A 28 14.58 -11.61 12.73
CA PRO A 28 13.51 -12.59 12.68
C PRO A 28 12.16 -11.97 13.06
N ALA A 29 11.07 -12.47 12.45
CA ALA A 29 9.74 -12.18 12.93
C ALA A 29 9.56 -12.72 14.34
N THR A 30 8.79 -12.01 15.16
CA THR A 30 8.42 -12.42 16.51
C THR A 30 6.98 -12.93 16.49
N GLU A 31 6.59 -13.68 17.52
CA GLU A 31 5.22 -14.16 17.66
C GLU A 31 4.20 -13.01 17.55
N ARG A 32 4.49 -11.88 18.18
CA ARG A 32 3.60 -10.71 18.16
C ARG A 32 3.53 -10.03 16.79
N SER A 33 4.65 -9.93 16.06
CA SER A 33 4.64 -9.39 14.70
C SER A 33 3.91 -10.31 13.72
N GLU A 34 4.05 -11.62 13.88
CA GLU A 34 3.31 -12.62 13.10
C GLU A 34 1.81 -12.56 13.37
N GLU A 35 1.41 -12.43 14.65
CA GLU A 35 0.01 -12.25 15.05
C GLU A 35 -0.61 -10.98 14.46
N ALA A 36 0.09 -9.84 14.52
CA ALA A 36 -0.39 -8.57 13.96
C ALA A 36 -0.58 -8.67 12.44
N THR A 37 0.41 -9.22 11.74
CA THR A 37 0.33 -9.43 10.29
C THR A 37 -0.81 -10.40 9.93
N PHE A 38 -0.93 -11.54 10.61
CA PHE A 38 -1.97 -12.54 10.36
C PHE A 38 -3.37 -11.96 10.63
N ALA A 39 -3.57 -11.30 11.77
CA ALA A 39 -4.85 -10.68 12.13
C ALA A 39 -5.24 -9.59 11.11
N GLY A 40 -4.26 -8.80 10.66
CA GLY A 40 -4.48 -7.79 9.61
C GLY A 40 -4.91 -8.42 8.29
N ARG A 41 -4.21 -9.47 7.82
CA ARG A 41 -4.59 -10.22 6.59
C ARG A 41 -6.00 -10.79 6.70
N LYS A 42 -6.29 -11.42 7.84
CA LYS A 42 -7.61 -12.01 8.08
C LYS A 42 -8.71 -10.95 8.07
N ALA A 43 -8.51 -9.82 8.74
CA ALA A 43 -9.49 -8.74 8.75
C ALA A 43 -9.77 -8.21 7.34
N VAL A 44 -8.74 -7.99 6.52
CA VAL A 44 -8.90 -7.55 5.13
C VAL A 44 -9.62 -8.61 4.29
N HIS A 45 -9.25 -9.89 4.43
CA HIS A 45 -9.92 -11.01 3.76
C HIS A 45 -11.41 -11.03 4.11
N ASP A 46 -11.75 -11.02 5.40
CA ASP A 46 -13.13 -11.10 5.89
C ASP A 46 -13.97 -9.90 5.39
N ILE A 47 -13.40 -8.68 5.37
CA ILE A 47 -14.05 -7.49 4.81
C ILE A 47 -14.32 -7.66 3.30
N LEU A 48 -13.34 -8.12 2.53
CA LEU A 48 -13.49 -8.34 1.09
C LEU A 48 -14.48 -9.45 0.76
N ARG A 49 -14.76 -10.36 1.70
CA ARG A 49 -15.76 -11.45 1.58
C ARG A 49 -17.12 -11.08 2.19
N GLY A 50 -17.23 -9.90 2.81
CA GLY A 50 -18.45 -9.45 3.49
C GLY A 50 -18.76 -10.19 4.79
N ALA A 51 -17.78 -10.91 5.36
CA ALA A 51 -17.88 -11.58 6.65
C ALA A 51 -17.58 -10.63 7.83
N ASP A 52 -16.92 -9.52 7.57
CA ASP A 52 -16.64 -8.42 8.50
C ASP A 52 -17.22 -7.13 7.92
N ASP A 53 -18.02 -6.43 8.69
CA ASP A 53 -18.70 -5.21 8.26
C ASP A 53 -17.93 -3.92 8.55
N ARG A 54 -16.74 -4.02 9.13
CA ARG A 54 -15.87 -2.86 9.33
C ARG A 54 -15.40 -2.28 8.01
N LEU A 55 -14.92 -1.04 8.06
CA LEU A 55 -14.26 -0.41 6.92
C LEU A 55 -12.74 -0.60 7.03
N LEU A 56 -12.10 -1.11 5.96
CA LEU A 56 -10.65 -1.12 5.87
C LEU A 56 -10.11 0.31 5.68
N VAL A 57 -9.16 0.74 6.53
CA VAL A 57 -8.53 2.06 6.42
C VAL A 57 -7.02 1.89 6.34
N VAL A 58 -6.45 2.11 5.13
CA VAL A 58 -5.00 2.13 4.92
C VAL A 58 -4.52 3.57 5.04
N VAL A 59 -3.85 3.92 6.15
CA VAL A 59 -3.51 5.31 6.49
C VAL A 59 -2.06 5.44 6.94
N GLY A 60 -1.37 6.47 6.46
CA GLY A 60 0.01 6.78 6.84
C GLY A 60 0.75 7.62 5.81
N PRO A 61 2.08 7.82 6.00
CA PRO A 61 2.89 8.66 5.14
C PRO A 61 2.82 8.28 3.65
N CYS A 62 2.93 9.27 2.77
CA CYS A 62 3.03 9.02 1.33
C CYS A 62 4.22 8.10 1.04
N SER A 63 5.36 8.32 1.69
CA SER A 63 6.53 7.45 1.69
C SER A 63 7.26 7.55 3.03
N ILE A 64 7.95 6.48 3.40
CA ILE A 64 8.85 6.46 4.55
C ILE A 64 10.21 6.99 4.09
N HIS A 65 10.72 8.00 4.77
CA HIS A 65 12.08 8.52 4.60
C HIS A 65 12.81 8.70 5.94
N ASP A 66 12.06 8.72 7.03
CA ASP A 66 12.55 8.80 8.41
C ASP A 66 11.87 7.72 9.25
N ALA A 67 12.64 6.68 9.61
CA ALA A 67 12.14 5.55 10.40
C ALA A 67 11.67 5.98 11.80
N LYS A 68 12.31 7.01 12.40
CA LYS A 68 11.93 7.52 13.73
C LYS A 68 10.57 8.22 13.67
N ALA A 69 10.35 9.07 12.68
CA ALA A 69 9.06 9.74 12.47
C ALA A 69 7.97 8.72 12.12
N ALA A 70 8.28 7.69 11.32
CA ALA A 70 7.34 6.61 10.99
C ALA A 70 6.92 5.82 12.24
N LEU A 71 7.85 5.50 13.14
CA LEU A 71 7.55 4.79 14.39
C LEU A 71 6.76 5.67 15.37
N ASP A 72 7.05 6.98 15.45
CA ASP A 72 6.24 7.93 16.22
C ASP A 72 4.79 8.00 15.67
N TYR A 73 4.64 8.06 14.34
CA TYR A 73 3.33 7.97 13.69
C TYR A 73 2.61 6.65 14.06
N ALA A 74 3.29 5.52 13.99
CA ALA A 74 2.74 4.21 14.36
C ALA A 74 2.24 4.16 15.81
N ARG A 75 2.98 4.73 16.77
CA ARG A 75 2.55 4.81 18.17
C ARG A 75 1.28 5.62 18.34
N ARG A 76 1.15 6.73 17.64
CA ARG A 76 -0.09 7.54 17.64
C ARG A 76 -1.24 6.76 17.00
N LEU A 77 -0.98 6.11 15.86
CA LEU A 77 -1.98 5.33 15.13
C LEU A 77 -2.47 4.14 15.95
N LYS A 78 -1.63 3.54 16.79
CA LYS A 78 -2.02 2.46 17.71
C LYS A 78 -3.15 2.87 18.64
N GLY A 79 -3.13 4.10 19.15
CA GLY A 79 -4.23 4.63 19.98
C GLY A 79 -5.56 4.66 19.22
N GLU A 80 -5.54 5.13 17.98
CA GLU A 80 -6.73 5.19 17.12
C GLU A 80 -7.18 3.78 16.66
N HIS A 81 -6.22 2.92 16.33
CA HIS A 81 -6.48 1.52 15.99
C HIS A 81 -7.27 0.81 17.10
N ASP A 82 -6.84 0.96 18.35
CA ASP A 82 -7.52 0.32 19.48
C ASP A 82 -8.88 0.95 19.78
N ARG A 83 -8.95 2.27 19.70
CA ARG A 83 -10.17 3.04 19.97
C ARG A 83 -11.29 2.76 18.95
N LEU A 84 -10.93 2.61 17.68
CA LEU A 84 -11.89 2.48 16.58
C LEU A 84 -12.05 1.05 16.04
N ARG A 85 -11.44 0.06 16.70
CA ARG A 85 -11.40 -1.34 16.23
C ARG A 85 -12.76 -1.99 16.00
N ALA A 86 -13.82 -1.47 16.60
CA ALA A 86 -15.18 -1.98 16.39
C ALA A 86 -15.78 -1.58 15.03
N ASP A 87 -15.27 -0.49 14.44
CA ASP A 87 -15.83 0.12 13.24
C ASP A 87 -14.83 0.13 12.07
N LEU A 88 -13.54 0.25 12.37
CA LEU A 88 -12.47 0.35 11.39
C LEU A 88 -11.44 -0.77 11.55
N ALA A 89 -11.01 -1.36 10.45
CA ALA A 89 -9.82 -2.20 10.36
C ALA A 89 -8.66 -1.34 9.84
N ILE A 90 -7.84 -0.80 10.77
CA ILE A 90 -6.77 0.15 10.43
C ILE A 90 -5.50 -0.63 10.11
N VAL A 91 -4.90 -0.32 8.94
CA VAL A 91 -3.60 -0.81 8.47
C VAL A 91 -2.71 0.41 8.25
N MET A 92 -1.50 0.42 8.83
CA MET A 92 -0.56 1.51 8.60
C MET A 92 0.05 1.43 7.22
N ARG A 93 -0.01 2.51 6.48
CA ARG A 93 0.67 2.68 5.20
C ARG A 93 2.17 2.87 5.43
N VAL A 94 2.99 1.91 4.97
CA VAL A 94 4.46 1.89 5.12
C VAL A 94 5.08 1.69 3.74
N TYR A 95 5.13 2.74 2.94
CA TYR A 95 5.62 2.70 1.57
C TYR A 95 7.10 3.04 1.51
N PHE A 96 7.93 2.07 1.18
CA PHE A 96 9.38 2.19 1.12
C PHE A 96 9.92 2.54 -0.26
N GLU A 97 9.14 2.32 -1.31
CA GLU A 97 9.52 2.48 -2.70
C GLU A 97 8.59 3.48 -3.38
N LYS A 98 9.14 4.31 -4.25
CA LYS A 98 8.36 5.34 -4.96
C LYS A 98 8.57 5.23 -6.47
N PRO A 99 7.50 4.98 -7.24
CA PRO A 99 7.58 5.01 -8.70
C PRO A 99 7.86 6.44 -9.16
N ARG A 100 8.90 6.62 -9.99
CA ARG A 100 9.27 7.91 -10.57
C ARG A 100 9.03 7.90 -12.07
N THR A 101 8.38 8.95 -12.58
CA THR A 101 8.19 9.15 -14.02
C THR A 101 9.49 9.64 -14.67
N THR A 102 10.31 10.39 -13.89
CA THR A 102 11.62 10.90 -14.28
C THR A 102 12.65 10.51 -13.20
N ILE A 103 13.70 11.31 -13.01
CA ILE A 103 14.71 11.11 -11.97
C ILE A 103 14.17 11.63 -10.62
N GLY A 104 14.66 11.05 -9.52
CA GLY A 104 14.35 11.46 -8.15
C GLY A 104 14.56 10.32 -7.16
N TRP A 105 14.48 10.63 -5.87
CA TRP A 105 14.62 9.66 -4.79
C TRP A 105 13.62 8.49 -4.97
N LYS A 106 14.16 7.28 -5.04
CA LYS A 106 13.40 6.05 -5.36
C LYS A 106 12.75 5.38 -4.16
N GLY A 107 13.04 5.87 -2.95
CA GLY A 107 12.48 5.33 -1.72
C GLY A 107 13.53 4.90 -0.71
N PHE A 108 13.06 4.56 0.48
CA PHE A 108 13.88 4.24 1.65
C PHE A 108 14.74 2.98 1.49
N ILE A 109 14.23 1.96 0.76
CA ILE A 109 15.03 0.77 0.45
C ILE A 109 16.20 1.12 -0.48
N ASN A 110 15.98 2.00 -1.46
CA ASN A 110 16.98 2.29 -2.46
C ASN A 110 18.05 3.28 -2.00
N ASP A 111 17.66 4.25 -1.16
CA ASP A 111 18.54 5.33 -0.68
C ASP A 111 18.07 5.76 0.71
N PRO A 112 18.42 4.97 1.76
CA PRO A 112 17.93 5.17 3.13
C PRO A 112 18.46 6.43 3.77
N HIS A 113 19.62 6.92 3.34
CA HIS A 113 20.33 8.07 3.93
C HIS A 113 20.04 9.39 3.21
N LEU A 114 19.33 9.36 2.07
CA LEU A 114 19.02 10.54 1.25
C LEU A 114 20.29 11.25 0.72
N ASP A 115 21.35 10.50 0.48
CA ASP A 115 22.69 11.00 0.11
C ASP A 115 23.23 10.42 -1.20
N GLU A 116 22.37 9.68 -1.93
CA GLU A 116 22.67 9.02 -3.20
C GLU A 116 23.78 7.95 -3.12
N THR A 117 24.07 7.44 -1.93
CA THR A 117 24.96 6.27 -1.75
C THR A 117 24.34 4.97 -2.23
N PHE A 118 23.00 4.91 -2.29
CA PHE A 118 22.24 3.74 -2.71
C PHE A 118 22.60 2.46 -1.96
N ASP A 119 22.81 2.55 -0.63
CA ASP A 119 23.07 1.38 0.22
C ASP A 119 21.78 0.55 0.40
N ILE A 120 21.45 -0.22 -0.65
CA ILE A 120 20.23 -1.04 -0.70
C ILE A 120 20.26 -2.14 0.36
N ASN A 121 21.43 -2.71 0.68
CA ASN A 121 21.55 -3.73 1.72
C ASN A 121 21.15 -3.18 3.10
N GLU A 122 21.58 -1.95 3.41
CA GLU A 122 21.16 -1.25 4.64
C GLU A 122 19.69 -0.85 4.56
N GLY A 123 19.23 -0.31 3.42
CA GLY A 123 17.84 0.07 3.20
C GLY A 123 16.84 -1.07 3.43
N ILE A 124 17.17 -2.27 2.97
CA ILE A 124 16.36 -3.49 3.21
C ILE A 124 16.31 -3.84 4.70
N ARG A 125 17.45 -3.80 5.40
CA ARG A 125 17.50 -4.07 6.86
C ARG A 125 16.68 -3.05 7.65
N LEU A 126 16.84 -1.78 7.35
CA LEU A 126 16.11 -0.70 8.01
C LEU A 126 14.61 -0.78 7.75
N ALA A 127 14.20 -1.12 6.52
CA ALA A 127 12.79 -1.32 6.17
C ALA A 127 12.18 -2.50 6.94
N ARG A 128 12.86 -3.66 6.96
CA ARG A 128 12.41 -4.83 7.71
C ARG A 128 12.35 -4.56 9.21
N LYS A 129 13.38 -3.91 9.78
CA LYS A 129 13.41 -3.53 11.18
C LYS A 129 12.23 -2.64 11.55
N LEU A 130 11.92 -1.62 10.74
CA LEU A 130 10.80 -0.73 10.98
C LEU A 130 9.46 -1.48 10.94
N LEU A 131 9.27 -2.41 9.99
CA LEU A 131 8.06 -3.24 9.93
C LEU A 131 7.90 -4.06 11.21
N LEU A 132 8.97 -4.73 11.68
CA LEU A 132 8.95 -5.47 12.94
C LEU A 132 8.56 -4.59 14.12
N GLU A 133 9.15 -3.40 14.23
CA GLU A 133 8.86 -2.45 15.31
C GLU A 133 7.40 -1.96 15.29
N ILE A 134 6.80 -1.80 14.10
CA ILE A 134 5.39 -1.39 13.96
C ILE A 134 4.46 -2.58 14.27
N ASP A 135 4.73 -3.75 13.72
CA ASP A 135 3.93 -4.96 13.99
C ASP A 135 3.99 -5.36 15.48
N GLU A 136 5.14 -5.15 16.17
CA GLU A 136 5.28 -5.32 17.62
C GLU A 136 4.34 -4.41 18.43
N LEU A 137 3.97 -3.23 17.91
CA LEU A 137 2.92 -2.41 18.51
C LEU A 137 1.53 -3.02 18.35
N GLY A 138 1.36 -4.04 17.49
CA GLY A 138 0.09 -4.62 17.10
C GLY A 138 -0.66 -3.78 16.05
N VAL A 139 0.07 -3.04 15.20
CA VAL A 139 -0.46 -2.27 14.08
C VAL A 139 -0.06 -2.96 12.78
N PRO A 140 -0.99 -3.58 12.04
CA PRO A 140 -0.66 -4.27 10.80
C PRO A 140 -0.17 -3.29 9.74
N CYS A 141 0.82 -3.70 8.93
CA CYS A 141 1.48 -2.90 7.92
C CYS A 141 0.96 -3.17 6.51
N GLY A 142 0.83 -2.11 5.70
CA GLY A 142 0.51 -2.17 4.28
C GLY A 142 1.53 -1.42 3.43
N THR A 143 1.92 -1.97 2.26
CA THR A 143 2.92 -1.36 1.38
C THR A 143 2.51 -1.41 -0.09
N GLU A 144 3.20 -0.62 -0.94
CA GLU A 144 3.16 -0.79 -2.39
C GLU A 144 4.33 -1.68 -2.82
N PHE A 145 4.05 -2.73 -3.58
CA PHE A 145 5.08 -3.56 -4.18
C PHE A 145 5.46 -3.00 -5.55
N LEU A 146 6.59 -2.33 -5.62
CA LEU A 146 7.12 -1.73 -6.85
C LEU A 146 8.22 -2.59 -7.46
N ASP A 147 9.25 -2.93 -6.71
CA ASP A 147 10.28 -3.89 -7.12
C ASP A 147 9.76 -5.33 -7.01
N LEU A 148 10.30 -6.23 -7.85
CA LEU A 148 9.84 -7.61 -7.91
C LEU A 148 10.61 -8.56 -6.97
N ILE A 149 11.72 -8.08 -6.40
CA ILE A 149 12.60 -8.86 -5.52
C ILE A 149 12.46 -8.42 -4.06
N SER A 150 12.31 -7.11 -3.80
CA SER A 150 12.13 -6.56 -2.44
C SER A 150 11.04 -7.26 -1.61
N PRO A 151 9.93 -7.78 -2.21
CA PRO A 151 8.94 -8.56 -1.45
C PRO A 151 9.51 -9.79 -0.75
N GLN A 152 10.59 -10.39 -1.28
CA GLN A 152 11.21 -11.57 -0.66
C GLN A 152 11.81 -11.27 0.72
N TYR A 153 12.09 -10.00 1.02
CA TYR A 153 12.69 -9.56 2.28
C TYR A 153 11.66 -9.11 3.32
N ILE A 154 10.47 -8.68 2.89
CA ILE A 154 9.52 -7.99 3.77
C ILE A 154 8.09 -8.54 3.73
N ALA A 155 7.70 -9.33 2.73
CA ALA A 155 6.30 -9.72 2.53
C ALA A 155 5.70 -10.54 3.68
N ASP A 156 6.53 -11.21 4.49
CA ASP A 156 6.10 -11.92 5.69
C ASP A 156 5.54 -11.01 6.79
N LEU A 157 5.87 -9.70 6.76
CA LEU A 157 5.44 -8.67 7.69
C LEU A 157 4.38 -7.72 7.10
N ILE A 158 3.82 -8.04 5.93
CA ILE A 158 2.84 -7.20 5.25
C ILE A 158 1.45 -7.81 5.33
N ALA A 159 0.50 -7.04 5.87
CA ALA A 159 -0.89 -7.44 6.00
C ALA A 159 -1.73 -7.09 4.75
N TRP A 160 -1.37 -6.05 4.01
CA TRP A 160 -2.05 -5.60 2.81
C TRP A 160 -1.05 -5.01 1.80
N GLY A 161 -1.23 -5.28 0.52
CA GLY A 161 -0.36 -4.77 -0.54
C GLY A 161 -1.11 -3.98 -1.60
N ALA A 162 -0.42 -3.03 -2.25
CA ALA A 162 -0.92 -2.32 -3.42
C ALA A 162 -0.02 -2.54 -4.63
N ILE A 163 -0.65 -2.55 -5.81
CA ILE A 163 0.03 -2.35 -7.10
C ILE A 163 -0.38 -0.98 -7.63
N GLY A 164 0.61 -0.12 -7.88
CA GLY A 164 0.41 1.26 -8.27
C GLY A 164 -0.15 1.43 -9.68
N ALA A 165 -0.72 2.60 -9.98
CA ALA A 165 -1.36 2.89 -11.27
C ALA A 165 -0.41 2.74 -12.48
N ARG A 166 0.91 2.93 -12.29
CA ARG A 166 1.90 2.78 -13.36
C ARG A 166 2.32 1.32 -13.60
N THR A 167 2.02 0.44 -12.65
CA THR A 167 2.45 -0.97 -12.68
C THR A 167 1.27 -1.96 -12.79
N THR A 168 0.03 -1.50 -12.69
CA THR A 168 -1.18 -2.33 -12.81
C THR A 168 -1.26 -3.06 -14.16
N GLU A 169 -0.74 -2.48 -15.25
CA GLU A 169 -0.68 -3.14 -16.57
C GLU A 169 0.46 -4.14 -16.71
N SER A 170 1.45 -4.11 -15.81
CA SER A 170 2.64 -4.96 -15.88
C SER A 170 2.27 -6.43 -15.62
N GLN A 171 2.58 -7.30 -16.57
CA GLN A 171 2.43 -8.76 -16.41
C GLN A 171 3.21 -9.26 -15.20
N SER A 172 4.44 -8.79 -14.99
CA SER A 172 5.29 -9.23 -13.88
C SER A 172 4.70 -8.88 -12.52
N HIS A 173 4.09 -7.71 -12.37
CA HIS A 173 3.41 -7.32 -11.12
C HIS A 173 2.12 -8.11 -10.86
N ARG A 174 1.37 -8.46 -11.92
CA ARG A 174 0.20 -9.35 -11.81
C ARG A 174 0.61 -10.77 -11.39
N GLN A 175 1.72 -11.26 -11.94
CA GLN A 175 2.32 -12.55 -11.55
C GLN A 175 2.83 -12.50 -10.10
N LEU A 176 3.54 -11.44 -9.70
CA LEU A 176 3.94 -11.23 -8.31
C LEU A 176 2.72 -11.29 -7.38
N ALA A 177 1.68 -10.51 -7.65
CA ALA A 177 0.46 -10.45 -6.84
C ALA A 177 -0.21 -11.81 -6.67
N SER A 178 -0.16 -12.68 -7.71
CA SER A 178 -0.71 -14.05 -7.64
C SER A 178 -0.06 -14.95 -6.60
N GLY A 179 1.14 -14.60 -6.13
CA GLY A 179 1.91 -15.37 -5.16
C GLY A 179 2.06 -14.68 -3.80
N LEU A 180 1.60 -13.45 -3.64
CA LEU A 180 1.66 -12.74 -2.36
C LEU A 180 0.69 -13.35 -1.35
N SER A 181 1.12 -13.43 -0.09
CA SER A 181 0.34 -14.01 1.00
C SER A 181 -0.63 -13.01 1.66
N CYS A 182 -0.70 -11.77 1.16
CA CYS A 182 -1.61 -10.73 1.63
C CYS A 182 -2.64 -10.38 0.54
N PRO A 183 -3.79 -9.81 0.91
CA PRO A 183 -4.69 -9.15 -0.04
C PRO A 183 -4.00 -8.05 -0.81
N VAL A 184 -4.36 -7.86 -2.10
CA VAL A 184 -3.69 -6.89 -3.00
C VAL A 184 -4.71 -6.00 -3.69
N GLY A 185 -4.56 -4.68 -3.51
CA GLY A 185 -5.32 -3.68 -4.23
C GLY A 185 -4.60 -3.23 -5.52
N PHE A 186 -5.31 -3.25 -6.65
CA PHE A 186 -4.83 -2.74 -7.93
C PHE A 186 -5.42 -1.36 -8.20
N LYS A 187 -4.57 -0.34 -8.33
CA LYS A 187 -5.03 1.01 -8.70
C LYS A 187 -5.47 1.06 -10.16
N ASN A 188 -6.56 1.78 -10.45
CA ASN A 188 -6.91 2.13 -11.81
C ASN A 188 -5.81 2.96 -12.47
N GLY A 189 -5.79 3.00 -13.80
CA GLY A 189 -4.79 3.75 -14.58
C GLY A 189 -4.73 5.22 -14.24
N THR A 190 -3.61 5.86 -14.58
CA THR A 190 -3.41 7.30 -14.34
C THR A 190 -4.39 8.18 -15.13
N ASP A 191 -4.97 7.66 -16.19
CA ASP A 191 -6.03 8.28 -17.00
C ASP A 191 -7.45 8.07 -16.45
N GLY A 192 -7.61 7.22 -15.42
CA GLY A 192 -8.88 6.83 -14.83
C GLY A 192 -9.44 5.49 -15.31
N ASN A 193 -8.74 4.80 -16.21
CA ASN A 193 -9.20 3.52 -16.77
C ASN A 193 -9.23 2.42 -15.69
N ILE A 194 -10.45 1.92 -15.41
CA ILE A 194 -10.70 0.87 -14.41
C ILE A 194 -10.43 -0.52 -15.00
N ARG A 195 -10.66 -0.70 -16.31
CA ARG A 195 -10.53 -1.98 -17.00
C ARG A 195 -9.19 -2.66 -16.76
N ILE A 196 -8.11 -1.88 -16.73
CA ILE A 196 -6.77 -2.43 -16.48
C ILE A 196 -6.62 -3.05 -15.10
N ALA A 197 -7.32 -2.49 -14.07
CA ALA A 197 -7.33 -3.07 -12.73
C ALA A 197 -8.21 -4.33 -12.67
N VAL A 198 -9.34 -4.34 -13.37
CA VAL A 198 -10.21 -5.52 -13.52
C VAL A 198 -9.44 -6.68 -14.17
N ASP A 199 -8.74 -6.41 -15.28
CA ASP A 199 -7.91 -7.40 -15.95
C ASP A 199 -6.73 -7.87 -15.08
N ALA A 200 -6.15 -6.97 -14.27
CA ALA A 200 -5.09 -7.31 -13.32
C ALA A 200 -5.57 -8.26 -12.23
N ILE A 201 -6.76 -8.03 -11.67
CA ILE A 201 -7.38 -8.92 -10.67
C ILE A 201 -7.60 -10.31 -11.25
N LYS A 202 -8.18 -10.40 -12.45
CA LYS A 202 -8.37 -11.71 -13.14
C LYS A 202 -7.04 -12.45 -13.34
N ALA A 203 -6.03 -11.73 -13.80
CA ALA A 203 -4.70 -12.30 -13.98
C ALA A 203 -4.11 -12.77 -12.64
N ALA A 204 -4.12 -11.92 -11.60
CA ALA A 204 -3.54 -12.24 -10.30
C ALA A 204 -4.29 -13.36 -9.56
N SER A 205 -5.58 -13.56 -9.83
CA SER A 205 -6.36 -14.66 -9.26
C SER A 205 -6.07 -16.02 -9.93
N ALA A 206 -5.37 -16.04 -11.06
CA ALA A 206 -4.99 -17.26 -11.76
C ALA A 206 -3.64 -17.81 -11.28
N ARG A 207 -3.37 -19.07 -11.63
CA ARG A 207 -2.08 -19.72 -11.40
C ARG A 207 -1.06 -19.25 -12.43
N HIS A 208 0.18 -19.00 -11.97
CA HIS A 208 1.26 -18.55 -12.82
C HIS A 208 2.55 -19.37 -12.62
N HIS A 209 3.40 -19.35 -13.65
CA HIS A 209 4.79 -19.80 -13.58
C HIS A 209 5.67 -18.67 -14.08
N PHE A 210 6.60 -18.19 -13.26
CA PHE A 210 7.48 -17.08 -13.61
C PHE A 210 8.83 -17.19 -12.89
N ILE A 211 9.80 -16.44 -13.38
CA ILE A 211 11.15 -16.40 -12.81
C ILE A 211 11.17 -15.41 -11.65
N SER A 212 11.67 -15.83 -10.50
CA SER A 212 11.89 -14.96 -9.33
C SER A 212 13.05 -15.49 -8.49
N VAL A 213 13.35 -14.79 -7.38
CA VAL A 213 14.41 -15.13 -6.44
C VAL A 213 13.83 -15.79 -5.20
N THR A 214 14.40 -16.92 -4.79
CA THR A 214 14.01 -17.64 -3.57
C THR A 214 14.51 -16.94 -2.31
N LYS A 215 14.02 -17.35 -1.12
CA LYS A 215 14.55 -16.90 0.17
C LYS A 215 16.05 -17.18 0.35
N SER A 216 16.59 -18.19 -0.32
CA SER A 216 18.03 -18.50 -0.31
C SER A 216 18.87 -17.69 -1.31
N GLY A 217 18.25 -16.75 -2.05
CA GLY A 217 18.95 -15.88 -2.99
C GLY A 217 19.17 -16.50 -4.39
N HIS A 218 18.60 -17.67 -4.68
CA HIS A 218 18.75 -18.33 -5.98
C HIS A 218 17.60 -17.99 -6.92
N VAL A 219 17.91 -17.79 -8.20
CA VAL A 219 16.90 -17.69 -9.25
C VAL A 219 16.17 -19.02 -9.42
N ALA A 220 14.84 -18.97 -9.48
CA ALA A 220 14.01 -20.16 -9.61
C ALA A 220 12.72 -19.87 -10.40
N VAL A 221 12.08 -20.94 -10.87
CA VAL A 221 10.72 -20.88 -11.43
C VAL A 221 9.72 -21.00 -10.28
N PHE A 222 8.96 -19.92 -10.03
CA PHE A 222 7.87 -19.92 -9.05
C PHE A 222 6.60 -20.43 -9.71
N LYS A 223 5.86 -21.25 -8.96
CA LYS A 223 4.52 -21.70 -9.29
C LYS A 223 3.57 -21.20 -8.24
N THR A 224 2.62 -20.33 -8.62
CA THR A 224 1.67 -19.70 -7.70
C THR A 224 0.28 -20.35 -7.79
N ALA A 225 -0.50 -20.20 -6.74
CA ALA A 225 -1.88 -20.70 -6.66
C ALA A 225 -2.91 -19.70 -7.21
N GLY A 226 -2.54 -18.44 -7.34
CA GLY A 226 -3.44 -17.30 -7.52
C GLY A 226 -3.78 -16.65 -6.18
N ASN A 227 -4.17 -15.37 -6.23
CA ASN A 227 -4.57 -14.58 -5.07
C ASN A 227 -6.03 -14.13 -5.22
N GLU A 228 -6.91 -14.72 -4.45
CA GLU A 228 -8.35 -14.47 -4.51
C GLU A 228 -8.78 -13.17 -3.81
N ASP A 229 -7.90 -12.55 -3.05
CA ASP A 229 -8.19 -11.34 -2.25
C ASP A 229 -7.73 -10.05 -2.97
N CYS A 230 -7.71 -10.09 -4.30
CA CYS A 230 -7.42 -8.92 -5.12
C CYS A 230 -8.66 -8.04 -5.29
N HIS A 231 -8.47 -6.70 -5.24
CA HIS A 231 -9.56 -5.73 -5.38
C HIS A 231 -9.11 -4.47 -6.12
N VAL A 232 -10.06 -3.65 -6.58
CA VAL A 232 -9.79 -2.37 -7.25
C VAL A 232 -9.56 -1.26 -6.22
N ILE A 233 -8.64 -0.35 -6.55
CA ILE A 233 -8.46 0.94 -5.85
C ILE A 233 -8.79 2.06 -6.84
N LEU A 234 -9.82 2.84 -6.54
CA LEU A 234 -10.17 4.06 -7.28
C LEU A 234 -9.29 5.22 -6.79
N ARG A 235 -8.40 5.71 -7.64
CA ARG A 235 -7.43 6.79 -7.32
C ARG A 235 -7.65 8.07 -8.13
N GLY A 236 -8.77 8.14 -8.88
CA GLY A 236 -9.01 9.19 -9.85
C GLY A 236 -8.21 9.02 -11.14
N GLY A 237 -8.37 9.95 -12.05
CA GLY A 237 -7.71 9.99 -13.33
C GLY A 237 -7.70 11.41 -13.89
N LYS A 238 -8.30 11.62 -15.06
CA LYS A 238 -8.56 12.97 -15.61
C LYS A 238 -9.54 13.76 -14.74
N ALA A 239 -10.41 13.05 -14.03
CA ALA A 239 -11.33 13.56 -13.02
C ALA A 239 -11.29 12.66 -11.77
N PRO A 240 -11.76 13.14 -10.60
CA PRO A 240 -12.03 12.30 -9.44
C PRO A 240 -13.01 11.17 -9.79
N ASN A 241 -12.93 10.04 -9.05
CA ASN A 241 -13.80 8.87 -9.24
C ASN A 241 -14.25 8.22 -7.91
N TYR A 242 -14.54 9.03 -6.90
CA TYR A 242 -14.95 8.59 -5.57
C TYR A 242 -16.46 8.74 -5.31
N ASP A 243 -17.18 9.49 -6.15
CA ASP A 243 -18.62 9.72 -6.03
C ASP A 243 -19.43 8.44 -6.31
N SER A 244 -20.70 8.43 -5.88
CA SER A 244 -21.57 7.25 -5.99
C SER A 244 -21.76 6.76 -7.44
N ALA A 245 -21.81 7.67 -8.41
CA ALA A 245 -21.93 7.29 -9.82
C ALA A 245 -20.67 6.58 -10.32
N SER A 246 -19.48 7.01 -9.89
CA SER A 246 -18.19 6.38 -10.17
C SER A 246 -18.08 5.00 -9.49
N VAL A 247 -18.52 4.88 -8.24
CA VAL A 247 -18.59 3.61 -7.51
C VAL A 247 -19.53 2.64 -8.25
N ASP A 248 -20.73 3.08 -8.67
CA ASP A 248 -21.66 2.28 -9.43
C ASP A 248 -21.08 1.82 -10.78
N ALA A 249 -20.38 2.71 -11.49
CA ALA A 249 -19.75 2.36 -12.76
C ALA A 249 -18.65 1.30 -12.57
N ALA A 250 -17.79 1.46 -11.57
CA ALA A 250 -16.74 0.49 -11.24
C ALA A 250 -17.32 -0.87 -10.84
N CYS A 251 -18.35 -0.89 -10.01
CA CYS A 251 -19.03 -2.12 -9.59
C CYS A 251 -19.73 -2.83 -10.76
N ARG A 252 -20.31 -2.09 -11.73
CA ARG A 252 -20.85 -2.71 -12.97
C ARG A 252 -19.75 -3.36 -13.80
N GLU A 253 -18.58 -2.75 -13.93
CA GLU A 253 -17.45 -3.36 -14.65
C GLU A 253 -16.94 -4.62 -13.94
N LEU A 254 -16.84 -4.60 -12.61
CA LEU A 254 -16.49 -5.78 -11.80
C LEU A 254 -17.51 -6.91 -12.00
N ALA A 255 -18.80 -6.61 -11.90
CA ALA A 255 -19.89 -7.58 -12.10
C ALA A 255 -19.87 -8.18 -13.50
N ALA A 256 -19.71 -7.36 -14.54
CA ALA A 256 -19.60 -7.81 -15.92
C ALA A 256 -18.37 -8.71 -16.15
N ALA A 257 -17.34 -8.57 -15.33
CA ALA A 257 -16.14 -9.39 -15.34
C ALA A 257 -16.27 -10.68 -14.49
N GLY A 258 -17.39 -10.87 -13.75
CA GLY A 258 -17.60 -11.98 -12.82
C GLY A 258 -16.80 -11.85 -11.53
N LEU A 259 -16.43 -10.62 -11.14
CA LEU A 259 -15.68 -10.34 -9.92
C LEU A 259 -16.58 -9.78 -8.81
N ALA A 260 -16.15 -9.94 -7.56
CA ALA A 260 -16.82 -9.34 -6.41
C ALA A 260 -16.83 -7.80 -6.53
N GLN A 261 -17.97 -7.18 -6.17
CA GLN A 261 -18.18 -5.75 -6.29
C GLN A 261 -17.66 -5.00 -5.06
N HIS A 262 -16.43 -5.30 -4.63
CA HIS A 262 -15.77 -4.61 -3.52
C HIS A 262 -14.61 -3.77 -4.06
N LEU A 263 -14.52 -2.53 -3.59
CA LEU A 263 -13.47 -1.61 -4.00
C LEU A 263 -12.97 -0.76 -2.84
N MET A 264 -11.79 -0.18 -3.03
CA MET A 264 -11.20 0.81 -2.14
C MET A 264 -11.17 2.17 -2.83
N ILE A 265 -11.33 3.25 -2.07
CA ILE A 265 -11.19 4.62 -2.56
C ILE A 265 -9.94 5.24 -1.96
N ASP A 266 -9.02 5.64 -2.82
CA ASP A 266 -7.84 6.44 -2.46
C ASP A 266 -8.25 7.91 -2.39
N PHE A 267 -8.19 8.51 -1.20
CA PHE A 267 -8.59 9.90 -0.95
C PHE A 267 -7.60 10.92 -1.50
N SER A 268 -6.36 10.50 -1.73
CA SER A 268 -5.28 11.33 -2.26
C SER A 268 -5.25 11.35 -3.80
N HIS A 269 -4.10 11.66 -4.38
CA HIS A 269 -3.82 11.62 -5.81
C HIS A 269 -4.78 12.47 -6.65
N ALA A 270 -5.38 11.89 -7.71
CA ALA A 270 -6.30 12.63 -8.57
C ALA A 270 -7.67 12.86 -7.94
N ASN A 271 -8.09 12.04 -6.99
CA ASN A 271 -9.31 12.25 -6.22
C ASN A 271 -9.26 13.55 -5.39
N ALA A 272 -8.10 13.89 -4.82
CA ALA A 272 -7.88 15.17 -4.14
C ALA A 272 -7.37 16.28 -5.09
N SER A 273 -7.29 16.04 -6.39
CA SER A 273 -6.71 16.98 -7.37
C SER A 273 -5.33 17.49 -6.94
N LYS A 274 -4.53 16.63 -6.29
CA LYS A 274 -3.20 16.91 -5.71
C LYS A 274 -3.19 17.98 -4.59
N GLN A 275 -4.34 18.31 -4.03
CA GLN A 275 -4.50 19.22 -2.90
C GLN A 275 -4.81 18.39 -1.65
N PHE A 276 -3.81 18.14 -0.81
CA PHE A 276 -3.92 17.15 0.28
C PHE A 276 -5.09 17.41 1.24
N MET A 277 -5.46 18.68 1.50
CA MET A 277 -6.60 19.01 2.34
C MET A 277 -7.93 18.53 1.76
N ARG A 278 -8.04 18.38 0.43
CA ARG A 278 -9.25 17.85 -0.21
C ARG A 278 -9.51 16.37 0.10
N GLN A 279 -8.55 15.66 0.70
CA GLN A 279 -8.81 14.33 1.26
C GLN A 279 -9.97 14.37 2.30
N LEU A 280 -10.17 15.50 3.01
CA LEU A 280 -11.29 15.68 3.93
C LEU A 280 -12.63 15.79 3.17
N ASP A 281 -12.65 16.48 2.03
CA ASP A 281 -13.86 16.58 1.19
C ASP A 281 -14.24 15.22 0.60
N VAL A 282 -13.24 14.47 0.11
CA VAL A 282 -13.42 13.10 -0.38
C VAL A 282 -13.93 12.19 0.74
N GLY A 283 -13.33 12.30 1.92
CA GLY A 283 -13.76 11.55 3.10
C GLY A 283 -15.18 11.86 3.53
N ALA A 284 -15.58 13.13 3.50
CA ALA A 284 -16.96 13.55 3.81
C ALA A 284 -17.98 12.99 2.79
N ASP A 285 -17.63 12.95 1.50
CA ASP A 285 -18.49 12.34 0.48
C ASP A 285 -18.63 10.84 0.68
N VAL A 286 -17.51 10.12 0.84
CA VAL A 286 -17.50 8.67 1.08
C VAL A 286 -18.24 8.32 2.38
N SER A 287 -18.08 9.11 3.43
CA SER A 287 -18.82 8.93 4.68
C SER A 287 -20.34 9.06 4.50
N ARG A 288 -20.82 9.99 3.66
CA ARG A 288 -22.25 10.09 3.33
C ARG A 288 -22.75 8.87 2.56
N GLN A 289 -21.95 8.33 1.62
CA GLN A 289 -22.29 7.10 0.88
C GLN A 289 -22.39 5.89 1.83
N LEU A 290 -21.40 5.74 2.72
CA LEU A 290 -21.41 4.68 3.74
C LEU A 290 -22.64 4.79 4.65
N ALA A 291 -22.91 5.98 5.22
CA ALA A 291 -24.04 6.23 6.10
C ALA A 291 -25.39 5.96 5.43
N ALA A 292 -25.47 6.12 4.11
CA ALA A 292 -26.65 5.80 3.30
C ALA A 292 -26.76 4.29 2.94
N GLY A 293 -25.92 3.42 3.50
CA GLY A 293 -26.00 1.98 3.31
C GLY A 293 -25.07 1.40 2.24
N GLU A 294 -24.12 2.20 1.66
CA GLU A 294 -23.18 1.67 0.65
C GLU A 294 -22.22 0.63 1.26
N ARG A 295 -22.25 -0.60 0.76
CA ARG A 295 -21.45 -1.74 1.24
C ARG A 295 -20.30 -2.12 0.31
N ARG A 296 -20.32 -1.65 -0.93
CA ARG A 296 -19.32 -2.01 -1.96
C ARG A 296 -18.00 -1.26 -1.74
N ILE A 297 -18.02 -0.15 -0.98
CA ILE A 297 -16.80 0.52 -0.51
C ILE A 297 -16.27 -0.29 0.68
N ALA A 298 -15.38 -1.24 0.39
CA ALA A 298 -14.75 -2.11 1.39
C ALA A 298 -13.63 -1.42 2.15
N GLY A 299 -13.02 -0.39 1.56
CA GLY A 299 -11.91 0.31 2.20
C GLY A 299 -11.60 1.67 1.61
N VAL A 300 -10.74 2.39 2.33
CA VAL A 300 -10.23 3.72 1.95
C VAL A 300 -8.73 3.80 2.18
N MET A 301 -8.05 4.69 1.43
CA MET A 301 -6.64 4.97 1.58
C MET A 301 -6.43 6.46 1.83
N ILE A 302 -5.60 6.82 2.82
CA ILE A 302 -5.37 8.18 3.28
C ILE A 302 -3.86 8.44 3.36
N GLU A 303 -3.38 9.51 2.72
CA GLU A 303 -2.01 9.99 2.90
C GLU A 303 -1.95 10.99 4.06
N SER A 304 -1.29 10.58 5.13
CA SER A 304 -1.21 11.27 6.41
C SER A 304 0.19 11.18 7.00
N HIS A 305 0.63 12.24 7.66
CA HIS A 305 1.87 12.23 8.45
C HIS A 305 1.66 12.97 9.78
N ILE A 306 2.71 13.05 10.62
CA ILE A 306 2.67 13.80 11.88
C ILE A 306 2.31 15.25 11.64
N ASN A 307 3.04 15.91 10.71
CA ASN A 307 2.81 17.28 10.29
C ASN A 307 2.29 17.34 8.85
N ALA A 308 1.45 18.32 8.57
CA ALA A 308 0.78 18.48 7.28
C ALA A 308 1.72 18.99 6.18
N GLY A 309 1.39 18.65 4.93
CA GLY A 309 2.05 19.19 3.75
C GLY A 309 3.22 18.35 3.25
N ARG A 310 4.14 19.00 2.57
CA ARG A 310 5.38 18.41 2.03
C ARG A 310 6.51 19.42 2.10
N GLN A 311 7.74 18.91 2.03
CA GLN A 311 8.97 19.66 1.91
C GLN A 311 9.82 19.12 0.77
N ASP A 312 10.73 19.95 0.25
CA ASP A 312 11.70 19.54 -0.76
C ASP A 312 13.00 19.05 -0.09
N LEU A 313 13.59 18.01 -0.66
CA LEU A 313 14.91 17.55 -0.27
C LEU A 313 15.94 18.50 -0.89
N VAL A 314 16.56 19.35 -0.05
CA VAL A 314 17.58 20.30 -0.45
C VAL A 314 18.90 19.93 0.20
N PRO A 315 19.98 19.68 -0.57
CA PRO A 315 21.28 19.31 0.01
C PRO A 315 21.74 20.31 1.08
N GLY A 316 22.17 19.79 2.23
CA GLY A 316 22.68 20.59 3.35
C GLY A 316 21.60 21.31 4.20
N LYS A 317 20.32 21.20 3.86
CA LYS A 317 19.22 21.72 4.68
C LYS A 317 18.61 20.58 5.51
N PRO A 318 18.49 20.71 6.84
CA PRO A 318 17.80 19.71 7.65
C PRO A 318 16.33 19.66 7.27
N LEU A 319 15.75 18.45 7.30
CA LEU A 319 14.35 18.22 7.05
C LEU A 319 13.50 18.56 8.29
N ASP A 320 12.32 19.10 8.07
CA ASP A 320 11.32 19.28 9.11
C ASP A 320 10.76 17.90 9.52
N TYR A 321 10.77 17.63 10.83
CA TYR A 321 10.36 16.34 11.38
C TYR A 321 8.90 16.03 11.07
N GLY A 322 8.64 14.81 10.59
CA GLY A 322 7.28 14.33 10.34
C GLY A 322 6.55 15.02 9.17
N VAL A 323 7.27 15.66 8.26
CA VAL A 323 6.75 16.26 7.01
C VAL A 323 7.18 15.42 5.81
N SER A 324 6.27 15.11 4.91
CA SER A 324 6.54 14.30 3.71
C SER A 324 7.56 14.97 2.77
N ILE A 325 8.44 14.18 2.16
CA ILE A 325 9.36 14.61 1.07
C ILE A 325 8.86 14.19 -0.33
N THR A 326 7.69 13.57 -0.41
CA THR A 326 7.06 13.15 -1.67
C THR A 326 5.73 13.88 -1.86
N ASP A 327 4.57 13.20 -1.93
CA ASP A 327 3.31 13.91 -2.04
C ASP A 327 2.88 14.50 -0.69
N PRO A 328 2.17 15.65 -0.68
CA PRO A 328 1.77 16.29 0.56
C PRO A 328 0.70 15.46 1.30
N CYS A 329 0.83 15.37 2.62
CA CYS A 329 -0.01 14.56 3.51
C CYS A 329 -0.91 15.43 4.40
N LEU A 330 -2.03 14.87 4.87
CA LEU A 330 -2.76 15.41 6.02
C LEU A 330 -1.88 15.40 7.27
N GLY A 331 -2.07 16.35 8.17
CA GLY A 331 -1.49 16.32 9.49
C GLY A 331 -2.27 15.41 10.44
N TRP A 332 -1.67 15.06 11.57
CA TRP A 332 -2.25 14.12 12.53
C TRP A 332 -3.64 14.54 13.03
N ALA A 333 -3.82 15.81 13.39
CA ALA A 333 -5.10 16.29 13.92
C ALA A 333 -6.26 16.13 12.93
N ASP A 334 -6.03 16.38 11.64
CA ASP A 334 -7.06 16.21 10.62
C ASP A 334 -7.28 14.73 10.27
N THR A 335 -6.24 13.92 10.42
CA THR A 335 -6.35 12.46 10.27
C THR A 335 -7.28 11.88 11.34
N VAL A 336 -7.13 12.26 12.61
CA VAL A 336 -8.02 11.80 13.69
C VAL A 336 -9.48 12.18 13.41
N LYS A 337 -9.75 13.42 12.99
CA LYS A 337 -11.10 13.85 12.61
C LYS A 337 -11.70 13.01 11.48
N LEU A 338 -10.86 12.67 10.48
CA LEU A 338 -11.28 11.87 9.34
C LEU A 338 -11.58 10.42 9.76
N LEU A 339 -10.77 9.84 10.65
CA LEU A 339 -11.01 8.51 11.21
C LEU A 339 -12.31 8.47 12.02
N ASP A 340 -12.58 9.48 12.84
CA ASP A 340 -13.85 9.61 13.57
C ASP A 340 -15.06 9.68 12.63
N MET A 341 -14.97 10.51 11.60
CA MET A 341 -16.03 10.65 10.58
C MET A 341 -16.33 9.30 9.88
N LEU A 342 -15.29 8.54 9.53
CA LEU A 342 -15.45 7.24 8.89
C LEU A 342 -16.07 6.20 9.86
N ALA A 343 -15.64 6.19 11.11
CA ALA A 343 -16.20 5.29 12.12
C ALA A 343 -17.68 5.59 12.38
N ASP A 344 -18.06 6.87 12.48
CA ASP A 344 -19.46 7.27 12.62
C ASP A 344 -20.29 6.86 11.41
N ALA A 345 -19.74 6.99 10.20
CA ALA A 345 -20.42 6.55 8.97
C ALA A 345 -20.66 5.03 8.94
N VAL A 346 -19.70 4.22 9.43
CA VAL A 346 -19.87 2.77 9.57
C VAL A 346 -21.00 2.44 10.55
N ARG A 347 -21.07 3.14 11.70
CA ARG A 347 -22.18 2.95 12.67
C ARG A 347 -23.54 3.29 12.06
N GLN A 348 -23.63 4.41 11.33
CA GLN A 348 -24.85 4.81 10.62
C GLN A 348 -25.22 3.81 9.53
N ARG A 349 -24.25 3.26 8.79
CA ARG A 349 -24.48 2.19 7.81
C ARG A 349 -25.15 0.98 8.43
N ARG A 350 -24.70 0.54 9.61
CA ARG A 350 -25.31 -0.59 10.33
C ARG A 350 -26.77 -0.34 10.63
N VAL A 351 -27.10 0.86 11.15
CA VAL A 351 -28.49 1.25 11.42
C VAL A 351 -29.33 1.25 10.15
N ALA A 352 -28.83 1.88 9.07
CA ALA A 352 -29.56 1.95 7.79
C ALA A 352 -29.81 0.60 7.11
N LEU A 353 -29.09 -0.45 7.51
CA LEU A 353 -29.25 -1.81 6.97
C LEU A 353 -30.16 -2.69 7.84
N GLU A 354 -30.52 -2.25 9.04
CA GLU A 354 -31.48 -2.89 9.92
C GLU A 354 -32.93 -2.42 9.70
N GLU A 355 -33.08 -1.24 9.05
CA GLU A 355 -34.37 -0.67 8.61
C GLU A 355 -34.82 -1.23 7.25
#